data_c1a20a891e1781ad26bfe8cec81747ae
#
_entry.id   c1a20a891e1781ad26bfe8cec81747ae
#
_cell.length_a   1.000
_cell.length_b   1.000
_cell.length_c   1.000
_cell.angle_alpha   90.00
_cell.angle_beta   90.00
_cell.angle_gamma   90.00
#
_symmetry.space_group_name_H-M   'P 1'
#
loop_
_entity.id
_entity.type
_entity.pdbx_description
1 polymer ?
#
loop_
_entity_poly.entity_id
_entity_poly.type
_entity_poly.pdbx_seq_one_letter_code
_entity_poly.pdbx_strand_id
1 'polypeptide(L)'
;MSDTVIRPLGEPGDLGWVVMAHGEVYAADFGWNSEFEALVARIVADYEAGHDPAREAAWIATVDGRRVGCVFLVARDDATAQLRILLVQPDGRGRGLGARLVEQCILLARRVGYRRMVLWTNDPLTAARRIYLAAGFRLINQERHHSFGVDLVGQNYELILRQPAGDGISAPGADEWSVDAGSRG
;
A
#
# COMPACT_ATOMS: atom_id res chain seq x y z
N MET A 1 -2.98 -12.08 28.13
CA MET A 1 -2.35 -11.33 27.02
C MET A 1 -3.33 -11.40 25.85
N SER A 2 -3.75 -10.29 25.26
CA SER A 2 -4.64 -10.32 24.09
C SER A 2 -3.92 -10.92 22.88
N ASP A 3 -4.57 -11.87 22.21
CA ASP A 3 -4.03 -12.51 21.01
C ASP A 3 -4.18 -11.57 19.80
N THR A 4 -3.05 -11.24 19.18
CA THR A 4 -3.01 -10.33 18.03
C THR A 4 -2.47 -11.05 16.81
N VAL A 5 -3.32 -11.24 15.81
CA VAL A 5 -3.02 -11.97 14.59
C VAL A 5 -3.18 -11.05 13.37
N ILE A 6 -2.25 -11.17 12.41
CA ILE A 6 -2.41 -10.65 11.05
C ILE A 6 -2.53 -11.86 10.12
N ARG A 7 -3.64 -11.97 9.43
CA ARG A 7 -3.94 -13.06 8.52
C ARG A 7 -4.29 -12.55 7.13
N PRO A 8 -4.17 -13.37 6.08
CA PRO A 8 -4.72 -13.01 4.77
C PRO A 8 -6.22 -12.69 4.85
N LEU A 9 -6.66 -11.77 4.02
CA LEU A 9 -8.08 -11.50 3.75
C LEU A 9 -8.68 -12.72 3.03
N GLY A 10 -9.93 -13.08 3.30
CA GLY A 10 -10.64 -14.15 2.60
C GLY A 10 -11.66 -14.91 3.44
N GLU A 11 -11.81 -14.58 4.73
CA GLU A 11 -12.90 -15.13 5.52
C GLU A 11 -14.25 -14.45 5.19
N PRO A 12 -15.37 -15.18 5.27
CA PRO A 12 -16.68 -14.58 5.06
C PRO A 12 -16.90 -13.32 5.89
N GLY A 13 -17.33 -12.23 5.22
CA GLY A 13 -17.58 -10.95 5.84
C GLY A 13 -16.36 -10.01 5.90
N ASP A 14 -15.15 -10.44 5.51
CA ASP A 14 -13.98 -9.57 5.50
C ASP A 14 -14.15 -8.35 4.59
N LEU A 15 -14.61 -8.56 3.36
CA LEU A 15 -14.81 -7.47 2.38
C LEU A 15 -15.82 -6.43 2.89
N GLY A 16 -16.98 -6.89 3.36
CA GLY A 16 -18.01 -6.01 3.91
C GLY A 16 -17.54 -5.27 5.16
N TRP A 17 -16.78 -5.94 6.03
CA TRP A 17 -16.20 -5.32 7.21
C TRP A 17 -15.20 -4.21 6.84
N VAL A 18 -14.35 -4.41 5.84
CA VAL A 18 -13.40 -3.36 5.38
C VAL A 18 -14.15 -2.10 4.96
N VAL A 19 -15.23 -2.22 4.18
CA VAL A 19 -16.03 -1.08 3.73
C VAL A 19 -16.69 -0.38 4.91
N MET A 20 -17.42 -1.13 5.74
CA MET A 20 -18.12 -0.61 6.92
C MET A 20 -17.15 0.10 7.88
N ALA A 21 -16.04 -0.55 8.24
CA ALA A 21 -15.08 -0.01 9.20
C ALA A 21 -14.43 1.29 8.71
N HIS A 22 -14.14 1.42 7.41
CA HIS A 22 -13.65 2.67 6.83
C HIS A 22 -14.71 3.77 6.91
N GLY A 23 -15.95 3.49 6.52
CA GLY A 23 -17.04 4.45 6.58
C GLY A 23 -17.23 5.00 8.00
N GLU A 24 -17.37 4.11 8.98
CA GLU A 24 -17.59 4.48 10.39
C GLU A 24 -16.42 5.25 11.01
N VAL A 25 -15.19 4.75 10.86
CA VAL A 25 -14.00 5.35 11.48
C VAL A 25 -13.69 6.71 10.88
N TYR A 26 -13.75 6.85 9.55
CA TYR A 26 -13.39 8.11 8.91
C TYR A 26 -14.49 9.16 9.03
N ALA A 27 -15.75 8.77 9.13
CA ALA A 27 -16.84 9.69 9.49
C ALA A 27 -16.68 10.20 10.93
N ALA A 28 -16.36 9.31 11.88
CA ALA A 28 -16.19 9.67 13.29
C ALA A 28 -14.93 10.52 13.54
N ASP A 29 -13.79 10.16 12.95
CA ASP A 29 -12.50 10.81 13.22
C ASP A 29 -12.29 12.09 12.40
N PHE A 30 -12.86 12.18 11.16
CA PHE A 30 -12.55 13.23 10.18
C PHE A 30 -13.78 13.91 9.59
N GLY A 31 -14.99 13.45 9.89
CA GLY A 31 -16.24 13.99 9.32
C GLY A 31 -16.44 13.68 7.83
N TRP A 32 -15.76 12.66 7.30
CA TRP A 32 -15.89 12.31 5.89
C TRP A 32 -17.24 11.65 5.61
N ASN A 33 -17.82 11.99 4.45
CA ASN A 33 -19.14 11.52 4.04
C ASN A 33 -19.07 10.16 3.30
N SER A 34 -20.24 9.68 2.84
CA SER A 34 -20.39 8.39 2.15
C SER A 34 -19.63 8.28 0.81
N GLU A 35 -19.13 9.37 0.25
CA GLU A 35 -18.24 9.33 -0.94
C GLU A 35 -16.98 8.54 -0.66
N PHE A 36 -16.43 8.67 0.55
CA PHE A 36 -15.26 7.89 0.98
C PHE A 36 -15.57 6.41 1.12
N GLU A 37 -16.69 6.06 1.75
CA GLU A 37 -17.15 4.67 1.86
C GLU A 37 -17.37 4.05 0.47
N ALA A 38 -17.98 4.79 -0.45
CA ALA A 38 -18.17 4.36 -1.83
C ALA A 38 -16.84 4.15 -2.59
N LEU A 39 -15.82 4.99 -2.31
CA LEU A 39 -14.47 4.79 -2.84
C LEU A 39 -13.86 3.49 -2.33
N VAL A 40 -13.95 3.23 -1.02
CA VAL A 40 -13.43 2.00 -0.41
C VAL A 40 -14.16 0.77 -0.99
N ALA A 41 -15.47 0.84 -1.15
CA ALA A 41 -16.27 -0.24 -1.74
C ALA A 41 -15.81 -0.59 -3.16
N ARG A 42 -15.51 0.42 -4.00
CA ARG A 42 -14.93 0.17 -5.33
C ARG A 42 -13.56 -0.49 -5.26
N ILE A 43 -12.67 -0.01 -4.39
CA ILE A 43 -11.33 -0.59 -4.20
C ILE A 43 -11.41 -2.07 -3.82
N VAL A 44 -12.30 -2.40 -2.88
CA VAL A 44 -12.51 -3.77 -2.41
C VAL A 44 -13.09 -4.65 -3.51
N ALA A 45 -14.08 -4.16 -4.25
CA ALA A 45 -14.70 -4.89 -5.36
C ALA A 45 -13.71 -5.13 -6.51
N ASP A 46 -12.93 -4.12 -6.89
CA ASP A 46 -11.91 -4.23 -7.94
C ASP A 46 -10.81 -5.24 -7.55
N TYR A 47 -10.38 -5.22 -6.29
CA TYR A 47 -9.42 -6.19 -5.77
C TYR A 47 -9.97 -7.62 -5.87
N GLU A 48 -11.18 -7.88 -5.38
CA GLU A 48 -11.77 -9.22 -5.41
C GLU A 48 -11.99 -9.73 -6.84
N ALA A 49 -12.37 -8.83 -7.76
CA ALA A 49 -12.67 -9.20 -9.15
C ALA A 49 -11.42 -9.54 -9.97
N GLY A 50 -10.25 -9.01 -9.64
CA GLY A 50 -9.13 -9.08 -10.58
C GLY A 50 -7.71 -9.09 -10.02
N HIS A 51 -7.50 -9.24 -8.69
CA HIS A 51 -6.14 -9.28 -8.16
C HIS A 51 -5.37 -10.53 -8.62
N ASP A 52 -4.09 -10.37 -8.85
CA ASP A 52 -3.15 -11.47 -9.09
C ASP A 52 -2.58 -11.98 -7.76
N PRO A 53 -2.98 -13.16 -7.27
CA PRO A 53 -2.54 -13.68 -5.98
C PRO A 53 -1.04 -13.98 -5.90
N ALA A 54 -0.33 -14.03 -7.04
CA ALA A 54 1.11 -14.17 -7.06
C ALA A 54 1.83 -12.83 -6.75
N ARG A 55 1.15 -11.70 -6.93
CA ARG A 55 1.73 -10.37 -6.86
C ARG A 55 1.04 -9.41 -5.89
N GLU A 56 -0.19 -9.69 -5.54
CA GLU A 56 -1.07 -8.83 -4.77
C GLU A 56 -1.62 -9.58 -3.56
N ALA A 57 -1.88 -8.88 -2.48
CA ALA A 57 -2.51 -9.47 -1.30
C ALA A 57 -3.18 -8.40 -0.43
N ALA A 58 -4.09 -8.86 0.41
CA ALA A 58 -4.68 -8.05 1.46
C ALA A 58 -4.66 -8.80 2.79
N TRP A 59 -4.61 -8.06 3.89
CA TRP A 59 -4.55 -8.63 5.24
C TRP A 59 -5.58 -8.01 6.16
N ILE A 60 -6.04 -8.83 7.10
CA ILE A 60 -6.86 -8.45 8.23
C ILE A 60 -6.04 -8.61 9.51
N ALA A 61 -6.04 -7.60 10.35
CA ALA A 61 -5.54 -7.70 11.72
C ALA A 61 -6.68 -7.96 12.69
N THR A 62 -6.49 -8.92 13.59
CA THR A 62 -7.46 -9.25 14.65
C THR A 62 -6.84 -9.12 16.02
N VAL A 63 -7.68 -8.80 17.00
CA VAL A 63 -7.37 -8.87 18.43
C VAL A 63 -8.46 -9.70 19.10
N ASP A 64 -8.04 -10.79 19.75
CA ASP A 64 -8.95 -11.76 20.37
C ASP A 64 -10.08 -12.22 19.40
N GLY A 65 -9.70 -12.50 18.14
CA GLY A 65 -10.58 -12.93 17.07
C GLY A 65 -11.43 -11.84 16.42
N ARG A 66 -11.43 -10.60 16.93
CA ARG A 66 -12.20 -9.48 16.36
C ARG A 66 -11.35 -8.72 15.34
N ARG A 67 -11.92 -8.42 14.18
CA ARG A 67 -11.26 -7.59 13.15
C ARG A 67 -11.04 -6.18 13.68
N VAL A 68 -9.82 -5.67 13.59
CA VAL A 68 -9.47 -4.32 14.06
C VAL A 68 -8.61 -3.54 13.08
N GLY A 69 -8.15 -4.14 11.99
CA GLY A 69 -7.35 -3.45 10.98
C GLY A 69 -7.27 -4.20 9.67
N CYS A 70 -6.88 -3.49 8.62
CA CYS A 70 -6.64 -4.07 7.30
C CYS A 70 -5.64 -3.25 6.50
N VAL A 71 -5.10 -3.85 5.44
CA VAL A 71 -4.30 -3.19 4.41
C VAL A 71 -4.35 -4.01 3.13
N PHE A 72 -4.25 -3.32 1.98
CA PHE A 72 -4.19 -3.93 0.66
C PHE A 72 -2.90 -3.54 -0.05
N LEU A 73 -2.29 -4.49 -0.75
CA LEU A 73 -1.20 -4.28 -1.70
C LEU A 73 -1.65 -4.73 -3.08
N VAL A 74 -1.64 -3.82 -4.04
CA VAL A 74 -2.02 -4.09 -5.43
C VAL A 74 -0.89 -3.69 -6.38
N ALA A 75 -0.87 -4.28 -7.58
CA ALA A 75 0.01 -3.86 -8.66
C ALA A 75 -0.50 -2.53 -9.23
N ARG A 76 0.39 -1.54 -9.36
CA ARG A 76 0.12 -0.35 -10.17
C ARG A 76 0.62 -0.53 -11.60
N ASP A 77 1.79 -1.16 -11.72
CA ASP A 77 2.43 -1.60 -12.95
C ASP A 77 3.39 -2.75 -12.64
N ASP A 78 4.15 -3.22 -13.62
CA ASP A 78 5.07 -4.36 -13.46
C ASP A 78 6.18 -4.11 -12.43
N ALA A 79 6.57 -2.86 -12.22
CA ALA A 79 7.66 -2.49 -11.34
C ALA A 79 7.19 -1.79 -10.04
N THR A 80 5.92 -1.38 -9.96
CA THR A 80 5.40 -0.54 -8.89
C THR A 80 4.23 -1.21 -8.18
N ALA A 81 4.38 -1.46 -6.88
CA ALA A 81 3.29 -1.82 -5.99
C ALA A 81 2.58 -0.58 -5.44
N GLN A 82 1.31 -0.69 -5.12
CA GLN A 82 0.54 0.36 -4.46
C GLN A 82 -0.08 -0.18 -3.17
N LEU A 83 0.24 0.49 -2.05
CA LEU A 83 -0.44 0.27 -0.78
C LEU A 83 -1.75 1.05 -0.78
N ARG A 84 -2.84 0.39 -0.41
CA ARG A 84 -4.19 0.98 -0.36
C ARG A 84 -4.90 0.67 0.96
N ILE A 85 -5.77 1.58 1.34
CA ILE A 85 -6.75 1.44 2.43
C ILE A 85 -6.22 0.80 3.72
N LEU A 86 -5.14 1.36 4.27
CA LEU A 86 -4.67 1.04 5.60
C LEU A 86 -5.66 1.58 6.64
N LEU A 87 -6.18 0.71 7.49
CA LEU A 87 -7.03 1.06 8.62
C LEU A 87 -6.57 0.33 9.89
N VAL A 88 -6.62 1.03 11.02
CA VAL A 88 -6.64 0.42 12.36
C VAL A 88 -7.75 1.11 13.16
N GLN A 89 -8.77 0.33 13.53
CA GLN A 89 -9.87 0.80 14.38
C GLN A 89 -9.38 1.23 15.77
N PRO A 90 -10.12 2.09 16.49
CA PRO A 90 -9.73 2.55 17.82
C PRO A 90 -9.30 1.43 18.77
N ASP A 91 -10.03 0.32 18.80
CA ASP A 91 -9.74 -0.85 19.67
C ASP A 91 -8.41 -1.56 19.35
N GLY A 92 -7.89 -1.37 18.14
CA GLY A 92 -6.61 -1.92 17.70
C GLY A 92 -5.42 -0.98 17.85
N ARG A 93 -5.66 0.31 18.15
CA ARG A 93 -4.61 1.33 18.23
C ARG A 93 -3.66 1.09 19.42
N GLY A 94 -2.46 1.66 19.35
CA GLY A 94 -1.45 1.52 20.41
C GLY A 94 -0.73 0.17 20.47
N ARG A 95 -1.04 -0.78 19.57
CA ARG A 95 -0.46 -2.13 19.49
C ARG A 95 0.57 -2.32 18.37
N GLY A 96 0.93 -1.25 17.67
CA GLY A 96 1.84 -1.31 16.53
C GLY A 96 1.26 -1.99 15.27
N LEU A 97 -0.05 -2.27 15.23
CA LEU A 97 -0.69 -3.01 14.12
C LEU A 97 -0.55 -2.32 12.77
N GLY A 98 -0.66 -0.99 12.73
CA GLY A 98 -0.51 -0.25 11.47
C GLY A 98 0.87 -0.44 10.86
N ALA A 99 1.94 -0.37 11.67
CA ALA A 99 3.31 -0.59 11.21
C ALA A 99 3.51 -2.04 10.73
N ARG A 100 2.99 -3.02 11.47
CA ARG A 100 3.05 -4.44 11.09
C ARG A 100 2.31 -4.74 9.79
N LEU A 101 1.15 -4.11 9.55
CA LEU A 101 0.40 -4.23 8.29
C LEU A 101 1.19 -3.63 7.11
N VAL A 102 1.78 -2.45 7.28
CA VAL A 102 2.65 -1.84 6.26
C VAL A 102 3.87 -2.71 5.98
N GLU A 103 4.46 -3.31 7.01
CA GLU A 103 5.60 -4.24 6.88
C GLU A 103 5.22 -5.48 6.03
N GLN A 104 4.01 -6.07 6.21
CA GLN A 104 3.54 -7.17 5.36
C GLN A 104 3.54 -6.77 3.88
N CYS A 105 3.05 -5.57 3.57
CA CYS A 105 3.07 -5.03 2.19
C CYS A 105 4.51 -4.92 1.66
N ILE A 106 5.43 -4.37 2.45
CA ILE A 106 6.82 -4.17 2.04
C ILE A 106 7.52 -5.52 1.81
N LEU A 107 7.31 -6.50 2.70
CA LEU A 107 7.89 -7.84 2.58
C LEU A 107 7.38 -8.56 1.31
N LEU A 108 6.07 -8.50 1.05
CA LEU A 108 5.51 -9.07 -0.17
C LEU A 108 6.07 -8.36 -1.41
N ALA A 109 6.07 -7.02 -1.43
CA ALA A 109 6.54 -6.24 -2.56
C ALA A 109 8.00 -6.56 -2.91
N ARG A 110 8.87 -6.72 -1.90
CA ARG A 110 10.27 -7.15 -2.09
C ARG A 110 10.37 -8.57 -2.64
N ARG A 111 9.60 -9.50 -2.07
CA ARG A 111 9.59 -10.91 -2.49
C ARG A 111 9.13 -11.08 -3.94
N VAL A 112 8.13 -10.31 -4.36
CA VAL A 112 7.61 -10.32 -5.73
C VAL A 112 8.56 -9.65 -6.72
N GLY A 113 9.45 -8.77 -6.25
CA GLY A 113 10.43 -8.09 -7.08
C GLY A 113 9.99 -6.72 -7.58
N TYR A 114 9.00 -6.08 -6.95
CA TYR A 114 8.71 -4.68 -7.22
C TYR A 114 9.91 -3.79 -6.91
N ARG A 115 10.13 -2.77 -7.73
CA ARG A 115 11.25 -1.83 -7.56
C ARG A 115 10.91 -0.70 -6.61
N ARG A 116 9.63 -0.34 -6.52
CA ARG A 116 9.10 0.72 -5.67
C ARG A 116 7.69 0.42 -5.20
N MET A 117 7.33 1.06 -4.11
CA MET A 117 5.96 1.07 -3.60
C MET A 117 5.49 2.51 -3.50
N VAL A 118 4.25 2.77 -3.88
CA VAL A 118 3.61 4.08 -3.77
C VAL A 118 2.36 4.00 -2.92
N LEU A 119 1.97 5.11 -2.36
CA LEU A 119 0.68 5.28 -1.69
C LEU A 119 0.17 6.71 -1.84
N TRP A 120 -1.14 6.86 -1.73
CA TRP A 120 -1.82 8.14 -1.62
C TRP A 120 -2.55 8.22 -0.28
N THR A 121 -2.46 9.38 0.37
CA THR A 121 -3.10 9.65 1.66
C THR A 121 -3.54 11.12 1.73
N ASN A 122 -4.15 11.52 2.83
CA ASN A 122 -4.57 12.90 3.05
C ASN A 122 -3.96 13.48 4.35
N ASP A 123 -3.81 14.77 4.38
CA ASP A 123 -3.13 15.50 5.45
C ASP A 123 -3.69 15.27 6.86
N PRO A 124 -5.01 15.05 7.14
CA PRO A 124 -5.48 14.75 8.49
C PRO A 124 -5.02 13.39 9.02
N LEU A 125 -4.60 12.46 8.14
CA LEU A 125 -4.23 11.09 8.52
C LEU A 125 -2.81 11.03 9.12
N THR A 126 -2.59 11.78 10.19
CA THR A 126 -1.25 11.97 10.79
C THR A 126 -0.64 10.69 11.35
N ALA A 127 -1.45 9.79 11.92
CA ALA A 127 -1.00 8.50 12.43
C ALA A 127 -0.47 7.60 11.31
N ALA A 128 -1.19 7.50 10.19
CA ALA A 128 -0.75 6.74 9.01
C ALA A 128 0.53 7.33 8.42
N ARG A 129 0.63 8.67 8.28
CA ARG A 129 1.85 9.33 7.81
C ARG A 129 3.08 9.00 8.64
N ARG A 130 2.96 8.99 9.98
CA ARG A 130 4.08 8.62 10.87
C ARG A 130 4.57 7.20 10.57
N ILE A 131 3.66 6.27 10.33
CA ILE A 131 3.98 4.89 9.97
C ILE A 131 4.73 4.86 8.63
N TYR A 132 4.24 5.56 7.61
CA TYR A 132 4.87 5.58 6.29
C TYR A 132 6.27 6.19 6.33
N LEU A 133 6.45 7.32 7.01
CA LEU A 133 7.76 7.97 7.18
C LEU A 133 8.74 7.07 7.93
N ALA A 134 8.29 6.41 9.01
CA ALA A 134 9.11 5.47 9.79
C ALA A 134 9.50 4.23 8.95
N ALA A 135 8.66 3.79 8.01
CA ALA A 135 8.94 2.71 7.08
C ALA A 135 9.87 3.13 5.91
N GLY A 136 10.22 4.41 5.81
CA GLY A 136 11.14 4.94 4.80
C GLY A 136 10.48 5.53 3.56
N PHE A 137 9.16 5.66 3.54
CA PHE A 137 8.46 6.38 2.47
C PHE A 137 8.82 7.86 2.50
N ARG A 138 8.87 8.48 1.32
CA ARG A 138 9.14 9.90 1.14
C ARG A 138 7.98 10.57 0.40
N LEU A 139 7.61 11.77 0.83
CA LEU A 139 6.64 12.60 0.12
C LEU A 139 7.21 13.00 -1.24
N ILE A 140 6.48 12.74 -2.32
CA ILE A 140 6.88 13.11 -3.69
C ILE A 140 6.10 14.30 -4.25
N ASN A 141 4.82 14.40 -3.92
CA ASN A 141 4.00 15.57 -4.24
C ASN A 141 2.79 15.67 -3.32
N GLN A 142 2.13 16.82 -3.37
CA GLN A 142 0.88 17.07 -2.69
C GLN A 142 0.01 18.05 -3.47
N GLU A 143 -1.31 17.91 -3.36
CA GLU A 143 -2.28 18.73 -4.07
C GLU A 143 -3.52 18.98 -3.21
N ARG A 144 -4.03 20.21 -3.25
CA ARG A 144 -5.30 20.56 -2.60
C ARG A 144 -6.47 20.04 -3.42
N HIS A 145 -7.47 19.50 -2.76
CA HIS A 145 -8.71 19.05 -3.39
C HIS A 145 -9.87 19.13 -2.41
N HIS A 146 -11.09 19.12 -2.95
CA HIS A 146 -12.32 18.97 -2.17
C HIS A 146 -12.88 17.58 -2.43
N SER A 147 -12.93 16.73 -1.42
CA SER A 147 -13.47 15.37 -1.51
C SER A 147 -14.04 14.95 -0.18
N PHE A 148 -14.97 14.00 -0.21
CA PHE A 148 -15.58 13.43 1.01
C PHE A 148 -16.29 14.49 1.88
N GLY A 149 -16.73 15.60 1.23
CA GLY A 149 -17.42 16.71 1.89
C GLY A 149 -16.51 17.70 2.64
N VAL A 150 -15.19 17.63 2.49
CA VAL A 150 -14.20 18.48 3.17
C VAL A 150 -13.06 18.89 2.25
N ASP A 151 -12.37 19.98 2.62
CA ASP A 151 -11.14 20.41 1.95
C ASP A 151 -9.95 19.61 2.51
N LEU A 152 -9.11 19.07 1.63
CA LEU A 152 -8.01 18.18 1.95
C LEU A 152 -6.75 18.55 1.16
N VAL A 153 -5.60 18.07 1.67
CA VAL A 153 -4.36 18.02 0.91
C VAL A 153 -4.01 16.55 0.67
N GLY A 154 -4.23 16.08 -0.56
CA GLY A 154 -3.78 14.76 -1.01
C GLY A 154 -2.28 14.71 -1.09
N GLN A 155 -1.67 13.63 -0.64
CA GLN A 155 -0.23 13.45 -0.55
C GLN A 155 0.17 12.10 -1.14
N ASN A 156 1.10 12.12 -2.09
CA ASN A 156 1.69 10.92 -2.66
C ASN A 156 3.05 10.65 -2.03
N TYR A 157 3.24 9.41 -1.59
CA TYR A 157 4.48 8.92 -1.01
C TYR A 157 5.05 7.78 -1.83
N GLU A 158 6.36 7.63 -1.82
CA GLU A 158 7.11 6.56 -2.48
C GLU A 158 8.14 5.95 -1.55
N LEU A 159 8.30 4.63 -1.66
CA LEU A 159 9.39 3.85 -1.05
C LEU A 159 10.14 3.12 -2.16
N ILE A 160 11.44 3.36 -2.28
CA ILE A 160 12.32 2.58 -3.15
C ILE A 160 12.63 1.26 -2.46
N LEU A 161 12.28 0.15 -3.11
CA LEU A 161 12.54 -1.19 -2.63
C LEU A 161 13.93 -1.62 -3.12
N ARG A 162 14.89 -1.79 -2.19
CA ARG A 162 16.19 -2.37 -2.57
C ARG A 162 15.95 -3.83 -2.91
N GLN A 163 16.38 -4.25 -4.11
CA GLN A 163 16.50 -5.68 -4.40
C GLN A 163 17.54 -6.28 -3.43
N PRO A 164 17.35 -7.53 -2.93
CA PRO A 164 18.47 -8.24 -2.33
C PRO A 164 19.61 -8.22 -3.34
N ALA A 165 20.84 -7.93 -2.88
CA ALA A 165 22.02 -7.96 -3.73
C ALA A 165 22.07 -9.32 -4.42
N GLY A 166 21.79 -9.36 -5.71
CA GLY A 166 21.98 -10.54 -6.53
C GLY A 166 23.48 -10.88 -6.53
N ASP A 167 23.80 -12.09 -6.20
CA ASP A 167 25.14 -12.63 -6.36
C ASP A 167 25.64 -12.28 -7.76
N GLY A 168 26.82 -11.68 -7.82
CA GLY A 168 27.37 -11.05 -8.99
C GLY A 168 27.37 -11.97 -10.23
N ILE A 169 26.61 -11.58 -11.24
CA ILE A 169 26.91 -11.94 -12.60
C ILE A 169 27.70 -10.76 -13.17
N SER A 170 29.01 -10.97 -13.32
CA SER A 170 29.93 -10.08 -14.01
C SER A 170 29.31 -9.62 -15.33
N ALA A 171 29.28 -8.32 -15.53
CA ALA A 171 29.03 -7.73 -16.82
C ALA A 171 30.12 -8.25 -17.81
N PRO A 172 29.77 -8.71 -19.00
CA PRO A 172 30.74 -8.90 -20.06
C PRO A 172 31.29 -7.54 -20.50
N GLY A 173 32.60 -7.47 -20.66
CA GLY A 173 33.38 -6.27 -20.91
C GLY A 173 32.90 -5.47 -22.12
N ALA A 174 32.97 -4.17 -21.93
CA ALA A 174 32.97 -3.20 -22.99
C ALA A 174 34.30 -3.31 -23.76
N ASP A 175 34.24 -3.94 -24.94
CA ASP A 175 35.24 -3.71 -25.97
C ASP A 175 34.62 -4.05 -27.35
N GLU A 176 34.86 -3.10 -28.26
CA GLU A 176 34.62 -3.10 -29.71
C GLU A 176 33.46 -2.27 -30.22
N TRP A 177 33.63 -0.95 -30.13
CA TRP A 177 33.17 -0.06 -31.20
C TRP A 177 34.37 0.37 -32.04
N SER A 178 34.66 -0.42 -33.02
CA SER A 178 35.54 -0.05 -34.12
C SER A 178 34.69 0.54 -35.24
N VAL A 179 34.91 1.83 -35.48
CA VAL A 179 34.41 2.58 -36.65
C VAL A 179 35.17 2.06 -37.88
N ASP A 180 34.46 1.58 -38.85
CA ASP A 180 35.04 1.53 -40.20
C ASP A 180 34.19 2.36 -41.17
N ALA A 181 34.79 3.48 -41.60
CA ALA A 181 34.30 4.34 -42.62
C ALA A 181 34.99 3.92 -43.96
N GLY A 182 34.21 3.45 -44.88
CA GLY A 182 34.72 3.06 -46.19
C GLY A 182 33.65 2.89 -47.27
N SER A 183 33.24 3.93 -47.88
CA SER A 183 33.39 4.27 -49.31
C SER A 183 32.91 3.26 -50.36
N ARG A 184 32.04 3.79 -51.24
CA ARG A 184 31.79 3.49 -52.67
C ARG A 184 30.71 2.45 -53.04
N GLY A 185 29.82 3.02 -53.90
CA GLY A 185 29.03 2.33 -54.88
C GLY A 185 27.75 3.05 -55.21
#